data_ec1bd34aa0c7a57e65981f9350839f93
#
_entry.id   ec1bd34aa0c7a57e65981f9350839f93
#
_cell.length_a   1.000
_cell.length_b   1.000
_cell.length_c   1.000
_cell.angle_alpha   90.00
_cell.angle_beta   90.00
_cell.angle_gamma   90.00
#
_symmetry.space_group_name_H-M   'P 1'
#
loop_
_entity.id
_entity.type
_entity.pdbx_description
1 polymer ?
#
loop_
_entity_poly.entity_id
_entity_poly.type
_entity_poly.pdbx_seq_one_letter_code
_entity_poly.pdbx_strand_id
1 'polypeptide(L)'
;MFGKSNKPSPIDSLIGAGTTIEGDIAFTGGLRIDGHVVGNVKATGNKPGTLVVSELAKVEGDIDVAHVVVNGTVAGPVRATEYVELLPKARVTGNVSYKSIEVHVGAIVMGQLVYESPQKSEKVIELKPHSGNSD
;
A
#
# COMPACT_ATOMS: atom_id res chain seq x y z
N MET A 1 4.86 21.99 -13.63
CA MET A 1 4.67 21.70 -13.15
C MET A 1 4.58 21.47 -12.73
N PHE A 2 4.69 21.81 -12.79
CA PHE A 2 4.67 21.42 -12.24
C PHE A 2 4.00 20.76 -11.84
N GLY A 3 4.23 20.77 -11.89
CA GLY A 3 3.18 20.06 -11.67
C GLY A 3 3.16 19.15 -10.51
N LYS A 4 2.37 18.16 -10.64
CA LYS A 4 2.21 17.19 -9.61
C LYS A 4 3.41 16.34 -9.46
N SER A 5 3.87 16.13 -8.28
CA SER A 5 4.97 15.25 -8.01
C SER A 5 4.45 13.90 -7.55
N ASN A 6 5.04 12.82 -8.07
CA ASN A 6 4.75 11.47 -7.60
C ASN A 6 5.76 11.00 -6.57
N LYS A 7 6.60 11.89 -6.11
CA LYS A 7 7.58 11.53 -5.11
C LYS A 7 6.91 11.18 -3.81
N PRO A 8 7.45 10.19 -3.08
CA PRO A 8 6.89 9.86 -1.77
C PRO A 8 7.01 11.03 -0.82
N SER A 9 6.02 11.17 0.04
CA SER A 9 6.07 12.19 1.07
C SER A 9 7.09 11.79 2.13
N PRO A 10 7.80 12.76 2.72
CA PRO A 10 8.69 12.42 3.82
C PRO A 10 7.91 11.98 5.04
N ILE A 11 8.55 11.18 5.88
CA ILE A 11 7.92 10.69 7.10
C ILE A 11 7.95 11.80 8.14
N ASP A 12 6.77 12.21 8.59
CA ASP A 12 6.64 13.27 9.58
C ASP A 12 5.74 12.89 10.76
N SER A 13 5.28 11.64 10.79
CA SER A 13 4.45 11.14 11.90
C SER A 13 4.90 9.75 12.27
N LEU A 14 4.75 9.40 13.54
CA LEU A 14 5.23 8.13 14.05
C LEU A 14 4.26 7.57 15.07
N ILE A 15 3.93 6.29 14.92
CA ILE A 15 3.26 5.53 15.96
C ILE A 15 4.30 4.63 16.59
N GLY A 16 4.70 4.98 17.82
CA GLY A 16 5.83 4.34 18.47
C GLY A 16 5.55 2.89 18.87
N ALA A 17 6.64 2.18 19.18
CA ALA A 17 6.59 0.75 19.42
C ALA A 17 5.69 0.35 20.58
N GLY A 18 5.55 1.18 21.59
CA GLY A 18 4.71 0.87 22.74
C GLY A 18 3.25 1.28 22.57
N THR A 19 2.86 1.75 21.40
CA THR A 19 1.53 2.29 21.19
C THR A 19 0.64 1.29 20.46
N THR A 20 -0.57 1.12 20.96
CA THR A 20 -1.59 0.35 20.28
C THR A 20 -2.76 1.25 19.96
N ILE A 21 -3.20 1.23 18.72
CA ILE A 21 -4.34 2.02 18.29
C ILE A 21 -5.43 1.07 17.85
N GLU A 22 -6.62 1.27 18.38
CA GLU A 22 -7.80 0.52 18.00
C GLU A 22 -8.74 1.48 17.30
N GLY A 23 -8.89 1.30 16.01
CA GLY A 23 -9.67 2.18 15.18
C GLY A 23 -8.93 2.52 13.91
N ASP A 24 -9.64 3.16 13.00
CA ASP A 24 -9.08 3.50 11.70
C ASP A 24 -8.19 4.74 11.80
N ILE A 25 -7.18 4.78 10.94
CA ILE A 25 -6.27 5.91 10.88
C ILE A 25 -6.35 6.53 9.51
N ALA A 26 -6.53 7.86 9.49
CA ALA A 26 -6.41 8.63 8.27
C ALA A 26 -5.28 9.62 8.49
N PHE A 27 -4.39 9.73 7.50
CA PHE A 27 -3.25 10.62 7.64
C PHE A 27 -2.91 11.28 6.31
N THR A 28 -2.17 12.37 6.38
CA THR A 28 -1.59 13.01 5.21
C THR A 28 -0.07 13.00 5.38
N GLY A 29 0.64 13.05 4.26
CA GLY A 29 2.10 13.06 4.31
C GLY A 29 2.66 11.68 4.54
N GLY A 30 3.56 11.55 5.50
CA GLY A 30 4.23 10.28 5.76
C GLY A 30 4.01 9.80 7.17
N LEU A 31 3.72 8.51 7.30
CA LEU A 31 3.47 7.89 8.60
C LEU A 31 4.33 6.65 8.74
N ARG A 32 5.02 6.55 9.86
CA ARG A 32 5.75 5.32 10.20
C ARG A 32 5.09 4.66 11.39
N ILE A 33 4.87 3.36 11.27
CA ILE A 33 4.28 2.58 12.35
C ILE A 33 5.31 1.62 12.88
N ASP A 34 5.63 1.75 14.16
CA ASP A 34 6.46 0.82 14.89
C ASP A 34 5.64 0.03 15.90
N GLY A 35 4.40 0.45 16.14
CA GLY A 35 3.51 -0.17 17.11
C GLY A 35 2.47 -1.07 16.48
N HIS A 36 1.32 -1.14 17.12
CA HIS A 36 0.26 -2.06 16.73
C HIS A 36 -0.99 -1.26 16.39
N VAL A 37 -1.56 -1.53 15.22
CA VAL A 37 -2.79 -0.86 14.77
C VAL A 37 -3.82 -1.93 14.47
N VAL A 38 -4.98 -1.82 15.08
CA VAL A 38 -6.12 -2.67 14.78
C VAL A 38 -7.17 -1.78 14.15
N GLY A 39 -7.18 -1.76 12.82
CA GLY A 39 -8.03 -0.88 12.05
C GLY A 39 -7.41 -0.62 10.69
N ASN A 40 -8.11 0.13 9.89
CA ASN A 40 -7.66 0.44 8.53
C ASN A 40 -6.75 1.66 8.53
N VAL A 41 -5.81 1.69 7.60
CA VAL A 41 -4.87 2.81 7.48
C VAL A 41 -4.99 3.38 6.09
N LYS A 42 -5.32 4.65 6.00
CA LYS A 42 -5.59 5.29 4.72
C LYS A 42 -4.94 6.65 4.65
N ALA A 43 -4.31 6.94 3.53
CA ALA A 43 -3.78 8.28 3.29
C ALA A 43 -4.85 9.13 2.64
N THR A 44 -4.93 10.37 3.06
CA THR A 44 -5.88 11.34 2.54
C THR A 44 -5.10 12.55 2.04
N GLY A 45 -5.81 13.51 1.47
CA GLY A 45 -5.19 14.75 1.02
C GLY A 45 -4.81 14.68 -0.44
N ASN A 46 -4.15 15.74 -0.90
CA ASN A 46 -3.86 15.91 -2.32
C ASN A 46 -2.51 15.35 -2.73
N LYS A 47 -1.64 15.07 -1.79
CA LYS A 47 -0.31 14.57 -2.11
C LYS A 47 -0.25 13.09 -1.88
N PRO A 48 0.59 12.37 -2.64
CA PRO A 48 0.75 10.93 -2.41
C PRO A 48 1.30 10.67 -1.02
N GLY A 49 0.59 9.85 -0.25
CA GLY A 49 1.04 9.53 1.09
C GLY A 49 2.06 8.41 1.08
N THR A 50 2.83 8.33 2.16
CA THR A 50 3.83 7.29 2.36
C THR A 50 3.58 6.62 3.70
N LEU A 51 3.56 5.30 3.69
CA LEU A 51 3.42 4.52 4.90
C LEU A 51 4.60 3.57 5.03
N VAL A 52 5.22 3.56 6.20
CA VAL A 52 6.28 2.61 6.52
C VAL A 52 5.80 1.76 7.68
N VAL A 53 5.74 0.45 7.47
CA VAL A 53 5.41 -0.53 8.51
C VAL A 53 6.71 -1.18 8.90
N SER A 54 7.23 -0.83 10.07
CA SER A 54 8.56 -1.26 10.47
C SER A 54 8.55 -2.71 10.96
N GLU A 55 9.74 -3.23 11.20
CA GLU A 55 9.93 -4.61 11.55
C GLU A 55 9.15 -5.01 12.81
N LEU A 56 8.98 -4.10 13.73
CA LEU A 56 8.30 -4.38 15.00
C LEU A 56 6.79 -4.17 14.92
N ALA A 57 6.31 -3.64 13.81
CA ALA A 57 4.93 -3.20 13.72
C ALA A 57 4.00 -4.33 13.29
N LYS A 58 2.75 -4.16 13.66
CA LYS A 58 1.69 -5.05 13.20
C LYS A 58 0.46 -4.21 12.88
N VAL A 59 -0.08 -4.41 11.68
CA VAL A 59 -1.30 -3.73 11.26
C VAL A 59 -2.33 -4.79 10.94
N GLU A 60 -3.48 -4.71 11.59
CA GLU A 60 -4.59 -5.63 11.35
C GLU A 60 -5.73 -4.83 10.73
N GLY A 61 -5.78 -4.84 9.41
CA GLY A 61 -6.78 -4.09 8.66
C GLY A 61 -6.27 -3.77 7.28
N ASP A 62 -7.05 -3.02 6.54
CA ASP A 62 -6.72 -2.66 5.16
C ASP A 62 -5.76 -1.49 5.13
N ILE A 63 -4.85 -1.51 4.17
CA ILE A 63 -3.95 -0.39 3.92
C ILE A 63 -4.25 0.16 2.54
N ASP A 64 -4.46 1.48 2.44
CA ASP A 64 -4.75 2.13 1.17
C ASP A 64 -3.95 3.43 1.12
N VAL A 65 -2.75 3.36 0.57
CA VAL A 65 -1.79 4.45 0.57
C VAL A 65 -1.03 4.41 -0.75
N ALA A 66 -0.54 5.54 -1.22
CA ALA A 66 0.16 5.61 -2.50
C ALA A 66 1.49 4.86 -2.48
N HIS A 67 2.32 5.11 -1.47
CA HIS A 67 3.64 4.48 -1.35
C HIS A 67 3.70 3.73 -0.03
N VAL A 68 3.93 2.42 -0.10
CA VAL A 68 3.91 1.57 1.09
C VAL A 68 5.22 0.78 1.16
N VAL A 69 5.89 0.85 2.31
CA VAL A 69 7.08 0.05 2.58
C VAL A 69 6.76 -0.83 3.77
N VAL A 70 6.85 -2.14 3.60
CA VAL A 70 6.50 -3.08 4.65
C VAL A 70 7.73 -3.89 5.04
N ASN A 71 8.06 -3.84 6.32
CA ASN A 71 9.09 -4.70 6.89
C ASN A 71 8.57 -5.42 8.13
N GLY A 72 7.28 -5.30 8.39
CA GLY A 72 6.62 -5.91 9.53
C GLY A 72 5.46 -6.78 9.09
N THR A 73 4.48 -6.90 9.96
CA THR A 73 3.35 -7.78 9.74
C THR A 73 2.10 -6.97 9.38
N VAL A 74 1.44 -7.40 8.31
CA VAL A 74 0.17 -6.81 7.91
C VAL A 74 -0.83 -7.94 7.71
N ALA A 75 -1.91 -7.89 8.46
CA ALA A 75 -3.00 -8.85 8.33
C ALA A 75 -4.19 -8.11 7.70
N GLY A 76 -4.26 -8.17 6.40
CA GLY A 76 -5.29 -7.50 5.61
C GLY A 76 -4.74 -7.11 4.25
N PRO A 77 -5.61 -6.72 3.34
CA PRO A 77 -5.13 -6.35 2.01
C PRO A 77 -4.36 -5.04 2.03
N VAL A 78 -3.42 -4.94 1.12
CA VAL A 78 -2.61 -3.74 0.93
C VAL A 78 -2.88 -3.22 -0.46
N ARG A 79 -3.29 -1.96 -0.56
CA ARG A 79 -3.45 -1.31 -1.84
C ARG A 79 -2.48 -0.14 -1.92
N ALA A 80 -1.48 -0.28 -2.77
CA ALA A 80 -0.51 0.77 -3.01
C ALA A 80 -0.79 1.34 -4.38
N THR A 81 -1.31 2.55 -4.42
CA THR A 81 -1.75 3.10 -5.70
C THR A 81 -0.58 3.51 -6.59
N GLU A 82 0.62 3.64 -6.02
CA GLU A 82 1.80 3.96 -6.80
C GLU A 82 2.88 2.89 -6.66
N TYR A 83 3.26 2.54 -5.44
CA TYR A 83 4.45 1.71 -5.26
C TYR A 83 4.38 0.97 -3.93
N VAL A 84 4.77 -0.29 -3.94
CA VAL A 84 4.92 -1.04 -2.70
C VAL A 84 6.29 -1.71 -2.70
N GLU A 85 6.93 -1.67 -1.54
CA GLU A 85 8.20 -2.35 -1.35
C GLU A 85 8.06 -3.27 -0.14
N LEU A 86 8.34 -4.55 -0.36
CA LEU A 86 8.28 -5.56 0.70
C LEU A 86 9.69 -5.93 1.07
N LEU A 87 10.11 -5.55 2.28
CA LEU A 87 11.45 -5.77 2.78
C LEU A 87 11.57 -7.20 3.36
N PRO A 88 12.78 -7.66 3.68
CA PRO A 88 12.98 -9.09 3.98
C PRO A 88 12.14 -9.64 5.12
N LYS A 89 11.72 -8.80 6.06
CA LYS A 89 10.93 -9.30 7.19
C LYS A 89 9.44 -9.08 7.03
N ALA A 90 9.02 -8.64 5.86
CA ALA A 90 7.60 -8.41 5.61
C ALA A 90 6.83 -9.72 5.65
N ARG A 91 5.68 -9.66 6.31
CA ARG A 91 4.75 -10.79 6.39
C ARG A 91 3.36 -10.23 6.15
N VAL A 92 2.83 -10.49 4.96
CA VAL A 92 1.55 -9.94 4.56
C VAL A 92 0.58 -11.09 4.36
N THR A 93 -0.55 -11.02 5.02
CA THR A 93 -1.64 -11.97 4.82
C THR A 93 -2.79 -11.20 4.17
N GLY A 94 -3.02 -11.47 2.89
CA GLY A 94 -4.02 -10.75 2.10
C GLY A 94 -3.44 -10.41 0.74
N ASN A 95 -4.27 -9.85 -0.11
CA ASN A 95 -3.84 -9.49 -1.45
C ASN A 95 -3.08 -8.16 -1.42
N VAL A 96 -2.12 -8.03 -2.34
CA VAL A 96 -1.35 -6.81 -2.48
C VAL A 96 -1.61 -6.27 -3.88
N SER A 97 -2.25 -5.10 -3.94
CA SER A 97 -2.53 -4.43 -5.21
C SER A 97 -1.51 -3.32 -5.40
N TYR A 98 -0.97 -3.21 -6.61
CA TYR A 98 0.13 -2.28 -6.84
C TYR A 98 0.17 -1.79 -8.27
N LYS A 99 0.84 -0.68 -8.47
CA LYS A 99 1.21 -0.20 -9.79
C LYS A 99 2.66 -0.57 -10.06
N SER A 100 3.49 -0.50 -9.03
CA SER A 100 4.90 -0.86 -9.08
C SER A 100 5.25 -1.58 -7.80
N ILE A 101 6.06 -2.63 -7.90
CA ILE A 101 6.37 -3.45 -6.72
C ILE A 101 7.83 -3.86 -6.72
N GLU A 102 8.41 -3.87 -5.53
CA GLU A 102 9.72 -4.45 -5.31
C GLU A 102 9.62 -5.40 -4.14
N VAL A 103 10.06 -6.63 -4.32
CA VAL A 103 10.00 -7.65 -3.28
C VAL A 103 11.40 -8.13 -3.00
N HIS A 104 11.83 -7.99 -1.76
CA HIS A 104 13.15 -8.42 -1.35
C HIS A 104 13.11 -9.86 -0.89
N VAL A 105 14.23 -10.54 -1.04
CA VAL A 105 14.37 -11.93 -0.60
C VAL A 105 14.03 -12.01 0.89
N GLY A 106 13.18 -12.95 1.25
CA GLY A 106 12.74 -13.14 2.63
C GLY A 106 11.32 -12.68 2.88
N ALA A 107 10.80 -11.78 2.07
CA ALA A 107 9.43 -11.32 2.25
C ALA A 107 8.44 -12.43 1.92
N ILE A 108 7.36 -12.49 2.68
CA ILE A 108 6.33 -13.51 2.50
C ILE A 108 4.98 -12.84 2.32
N VAL A 109 4.27 -13.25 1.27
CA VAL A 109 2.91 -12.80 1.02
C VAL A 109 2.03 -14.03 0.92
N MET A 110 1.02 -14.08 1.78
CA MET A 110 0.00 -15.12 1.70
C MET A 110 -1.25 -14.49 1.12
N GLY A 111 -1.33 -14.51 -0.20
CA GLY A 111 -2.37 -13.88 -0.97
C GLY A 111 -1.89 -13.70 -2.38
N GLN A 112 -2.54 -12.83 -3.11
CA GLN A 112 -2.22 -12.62 -4.52
C GLN A 112 -1.59 -11.25 -4.71
N LEU A 113 -0.66 -11.18 -5.66
CA LEU A 113 -0.11 -9.90 -6.10
C LEU A 113 -0.93 -9.46 -7.29
N VAL A 114 -1.55 -8.30 -7.19
CA VAL A 114 -2.50 -7.83 -8.20
C VAL A 114 -1.98 -6.54 -8.80
N TYR A 115 -1.61 -6.60 -10.07
CA TYR A 115 -1.15 -5.41 -10.78
C TYR A 115 -2.34 -4.57 -11.19
N GLU A 116 -2.29 -3.28 -10.90
CA GLU A 116 -3.35 -2.37 -11.29
C GLU A 116 -2.77 -1.32 -12.22
N SER A 117 -3.17 -1.43 -13.49
CA SER A 117 -2.74 -0.46 -14.46
C SER A 117 -3.48 0.86 -14.26
N PRO A 118 -2.79 1.99 -14.36
CA PRO A 118 -3.49 3.27 -14.20
C PRO A 118 -4.54 3.53 -15.27
N GLN A 119 -4.45 2.81 -16.40
CA GLN A 119 -5.42 3.00 -17.47
C GLN A 119 -6.38 1.85 -17.61
N LYS A 120 -6.47 1.08 -16.59
CA LYS A 120 -7.20 -0.16 -16.65
C LYS A 120 -8.64 0.00 -17.08
N SER A 121 -9.35 0.94 -16.49
CA SER A 121 -10.75 1.09 -16.80
C SER A 121 -10.98 1.56 -18.23
N GLU A 122 -10.11 2.38 -18.74
CA GLU A 122 -10.25 2.85 -20.10
C GLU A 122 -10.02 1.73 -21.08
N LYS A 123 -9.04 0.92 -20.83
CA LYS A 123 -8.76 -0.19 -21.71
C LYS A 123 -9.89 -1.19 -21.76
N VAL A 124 -10.47 -1.43 -20.64
CA VAL A 124 -11.57 -2.37 -20.60
C VAL A 124 -12.71 -1.91 -21.46
N ILE A 125 -12.98 -0.63 -21.45
CA ILE A 125 -14.07 -0.10 -22.23
C ILE A 125 -13.87 -0.32 -23.70
N GLU A 126 -12.67 -0.17 -24.17
CA GLU A 126 -12.42 -0.21 -25.57
C GLU A 126 -12.35 -1.58 -26.15
N LEU A 127 -12.12 -2.49 -25.38
CA LEU A 127 -11.96 -3.81 -25.89
C LEU A 127 -13.22 -4.37 -26.44
N LYS A 128 -13.38 -4.68 -26.85
CA LYS A 128 -14.26 -5.51 -27.10
C LYS A 128 -14.30 -6.25 -28.01
N PRO A 129 -13.92 -6.39 -28.04
CA PRO A 129 -13.84 -7.15 -28.65
C PRO A 129 -13.60 -7.72 -29.23
N HIS A 130 -13.53 -7.73 -29.23
CA HIS A 130 -13.14 -8.17 -29.67
C HIS A 130 -13.18 -8.84 -29.81
N SER A 131 -13.71 -8.95 -29.85
CA SER A 131 -13.69 -9.51 -30.03
C SER A 131 -13.69 -10.03 -30.28
N GLY A 132 -14.29 -10.19 -30.59
CA GLY A 132 -14.19 -10.48 -30.72
C GLY A 132 -14.21 -10.89 -30.92
N ASN A 133 -14.54 -10.94 -31.07
CA ASN A 133 -14.46 -11.05 -31.22
C ASN A 133 -14.46 -11.26 -31.30
N SER A 134 -14.82 -11.41 -31.34
CA SER A 134 -14.76 -11.36 -31.45
C SER A 134 -14.63 -11.43 -31.51
N ASP A 135 -15.07 -11.64 -31.73
CA ASP A 135 -14.98 -11.47 -31.79
C ASP A 135 -14.78 -11.46 -31.78
#